data_5702c98b85596cc7be30443263837773
#
_entry.id   5702c98b85596cc7be30443263837773
#
_cell.length_a   1.000
_cell.length_b   1.000
_cell.length_c   1.000
_cell.angle_alpha   90.00
_cell.angle_beta   90.00
_cell.angle_gamma   90.00
#
_symmetry.space_group_name_H-M   'P 1'
#
loop_
_entity.id
_entity.type
_entity.pdbx_description
1 polymer ?
#
loop_
_entity_poly.entity_id
_entity_poly.type
_entity_poly.pdbx_seq_one_letter_code
_entity_poly.pdbx_strand_id
1 'polypeptide(L)'
;QSVTFGIAACALIPLQAWLIPKLQRRINLLNKKRVVQVRALAAEIGESASGAATLRVNGGWRYRMAMITDRLGRLYEIRFDIYQKKFFMKFLNNFITQLTPFFFFSIGGYLVIQGQVSLGALVAALAAYKDLSSPWKELLDYYNQSQDMQLRWETIAERFAPAGMIDEDKFYGQPDSLPRLDGDVVLDGVTVRDADGNAVLEDITATLPAGRSIAIPAPSDEDRRALAQVMTRETMPTSGRIRIGDHALNDLHQGVIAARIGHATSRPVMFQGTFGDNIMMALKHQPHGSGKDTAFAAEALRAGNSDDMLDAPWLDHGRAGAADDDALLDWWLALVGGMGSSPTLFRRATEQRIDAATHPDLAQRLVDLRADVAAALEQADLARHAYLFSEDTYNPALPVAENLL
;
A
#
# COMPACT_ATOMS: atom_id res chain seq x y z
N GLN A 1 0.17 -58.93 26.63
CA GLN A 1 1.12 -58.21 25.76
C GLN A 1 2.06 -57.50 26.70
N SER A 2 3.37 -57.68 26.56
CA SER A 2 4.35 -57.17 27.52
C SER A 2 4.49 -55.67 27.44
N VAL A 3 4.33 -54.95 28.53
CA VAL A 3 4.51 -53.51 28.68
C VAL A 3 5.92 -53.07 28.15
N THR A 4 6.89 -53.94 28.26
CA THR A 4 8.26 -53.77 27.76
C THR A 4 8.32 -53.51 26.23
N PHE A 5 7.46 -54.17 25.43
CA PHE A 5 7.36 -53.89 24.00
C PHE A 5 6.74 -52.55 23.70
N GLY A 6 5.74 -52.13 24.44
CA GLY A 6 5.13 -50.82 24.32
C GLY A 6 6.12 -49.71 24.63
N ILE A 7 6.93 -49.86 25.67
CA ILE A 7 7.99 -48.91 26.05
C ILE A 7 9.06 -48.86 24.97
N ALA A 8 9.52 -50.00 24.44
CA ALA A 8 10.52 -50.07 23.38
C ALA A 8 10.03 -49.42 22.09
N ALA A 9 8.73 -49.60 21.73
CA ALA A 9 8.13 -48.94 20.56
C ALA A 9 8.06 -47.42 20.70
N CYS A 10 7.79 -46.94 21.92
CA CYS A 10 7.66 -45.47 22.16
C CYS A 10 8.97 -44.80 22.56
N ALA A 11 10.05 -45.54 22.80
CA ALA A 11 11.30 -45.01 23.36
C ALA A 11 11.96 -43.92 22.44
N LEU A 12 11.77 -44.01 21.12
CA LEU A 12 12.32 -43.08 20.15
C LEU A 12 11.41 -41.87 19.88
N ILE A 13 10.13 -41.93 20.31
CA ILE A 13 9.18 -40.81 20.12
C ILE A 13 9.62 -39.54 20.89
N PRO A 14 10.01 -39.59 22.16
CA PRO A 14 10.50 -38.40 22.89
C PRO A 14 11.76 -37.78 22.21
N LEU A 15 12.65 -38.59 21.67
CA LEU A 15 13.82 -38.14 20.96
C LEU A 15 13.44 -37.38 19.68
N GLN A 16 12.47 -37.91 18.91
CA GLN A 16 11.93 -37.21 17.75
C GLN A 16 11.22 -35.90 18.14
N ALA A 17 10.37 -35.95 19.15
CA ALA A 17 9.60 -34.79 19.63
C ALA A 17 10.50 -33.64 20.12
N TRP A 18 11.72 -33.94 20.60
CA TRP A 18 12.69 -32.93 21.01
C TRP A 18 13.57 -32.45 19.85
N LEU A 19 14.04 -33.36 19.01
CA LEU A 19 15.06 -33.08 18.00
C LEU A 19 14.48 -32.39 16.76
N ILE A 20 13.32 -32.84 16.27
CA ILE A 20 12.69 -32.30 15.07
C ILE A 20 12.28 -30.83 15.25
N PRO A 21 11.58 -30.39 16.31
CA PRO A 21 11.27 -29.00 16.52
C PRO A 21 12.51 -28.10 16.66
N LYS A 22 13.57 -28.59 17.29
CA LYS A 22 14.83 -27.85 17.42
C LYS A 22 15.50 -27.57 16.06
N LEU A 23 15.50 -28.54 15.17
CA LEU A 23 15.99 -28.37 13.80
C LEU A 23 15.07 -27.47 12.98
N GLN A 24 13.77 -27.65 13.12
CA GLN A 24 12.76 -26.82 12.45
C GLN A 24 12.89 -25.34 12.84
N ARG A 25 13.10 -25.05 14.12
CA ARG A 25 13.32 -23.67 14.57
C ARG A 25 14.52 -22.99 13.87
N ARG A 26 15.61 -23.74 13.63
CA ARG A 26 16.76 -23.22 12.86
C ARG A 26 16.40 -22.96 11.39
N ILE A 27 15.62 -23.83 10.78
CA ILE A 27 15.13 -23.65 9.41
C ILE A 27 14.23 -22.42 9.32
N ASN A 28 13.34 -22.22 10.30
CA ASN A 28 12.45 -21.08 10.35
C ASN A 28 13.21 -19.74 10.47
N LEU A 29 14.27 -19.69 11.27
CA LEU A 29 15.13 -18.50 11.35
C LEU A 29 15.82 -18.18 10.01
N LEU A 30 16.28 -19.19 9.29
CA LEU A 30 16.85 -19.00 7.94
C LEU A 30 15.78 -18.57 6.93
N ASN A 31 14.57 -19.11 7.03
CA ASN A 31 13.43 -18.66 6.21
C ASN A 31 13.10 -17.19 6.47
N LYS A 32 13.07 -16.74 7.73
CA LYS A 32 12.89 -15.32 8.09
C LYS A 32 13.97 -14.45 7.43
N LYS A 33 15.25 -14.83 7.54
CA LYS A 33 16.37 -14.14 6.87
C LYS A 33 16.16 -14.07 5.35
N ARG A 34 15.77 -15.19 4.73
CA ARG A 34 15.50 -15.25 3.30
C ARG A 34 14.41 -14.26 2.88
N VAL A 35 13.29 -14.21 3.59
CA VAL A 35 12.18 -13.30 3.28
C VAL A 35 12.63 -11.85 3.35
N VAL A 36 13.39 -11.45 4.37
CA VAL A 36 13.95 -10.09 4.49
C VAL A 36 14.84 -9.76 3.28
N GLN A 37 15.75 -10.68 2.89
CA GLN A 37 16.64 -10.46 1.75
C GLN A 37 15.90 -10.40 0.41
N VAL A 38 14.83 -11.20 0.21
CA VAL A 38 14.00 -11.15 -0.99
C VAL A 38 13.28 -9.80 -1.11
N ARG A 39 12.76 -9.28 0.01
CA ARG A 39 12.13 -7.95 0.04
C ARG A 39 13.11 -6.83 -0.28
N ALA A 40 14.30 -6.89 0.32
CA ALA A 40 15.35 -5.92 0.02
C ALA A 40 15.78 -5.96 -1.45
N LEU A 41 15.89 -7.17 -2.04
CA LEU A 41 16.14 -7.33 -3.47
C LEU A 41 15.04 -6.72 -4.34
N ALA A 42 13.77 -6.99 -4.00
CA ALA A 42 12.64 -6.42 -4.71
C ALA A 42 12.63 -4.87 -4.65
N ALA A 43 12.93 -4.30 -3.48
CA ALA A 43 13.06 -2.86 -3.31
C ALA A 43 14.20 -2.28 -4.16
N GLU A 44 15.38 -2.91 -4.19
CA GLU A 44 16.51 -2.48 -5.02
C GLU A 44 16.21 -2.55 -6.52
N ILE A 45 15.49 -3.59 -6.96
CA ILE A 45 15.05 -3.69 -8.37
C ILE A 45 14.04 -2.58 -8.68
N GLY A 46 13.06 -2.35 -7.80
CA GLY A 46 12.08 -1.27 -7.96
C GLY A 46 12.73 0.11 -8.02
N GLU A 47 13.67 0.40 -7.12
CA GLU A 47 14.47 1.62 -7.13
C GLU A 47 15.28 1.78 -8.43
N SER A 48 15.90 0.68 -8.90
CA SER A 48 16.66 0.67 -10.15
C SER A 48 15.79 0.92 -11.37
N ALA A 49 14.55 0.40 -11.37
CA ALA A 49 13.57 0.64 -12.42
C ALA A 49 13.10 2.10 -12.43
N SER A 50 12.75 2.64 -11.25
CA SER A 50 12.34 4.04 -11.10
C SER A 50 13.47 5.02 -11.46
N GLY A 51 14.71 4.68 -11.09
CA GLY A 51 15.92 5.47 -11.37
C GLY A 51 16.60 5.13 -12.70
N ALA A 52 15.98 4.37 -13.61
CA ALA A 52 16.63 3.85 -14.83
C ALA A 52 17.19 4.95 -15.74
N ALA A 53 16.52 6.11 -15.84
CA ALA A 53 17.00 7.24 -16.60
C ALA A 53 18.30 7.80 -15.99
N THR A 54 18.34 8.00 -14.69
CA THR A 54 19.52 8.50 -13.94
C THR A 54 20.69 7.52 -14.06
N LEU A 55 20.43 6.21 -13.93
CA LEU A 55 21.46 5.17 -14.08
C LEU A 55 22.07 5.16 -15.48
N ARG A 56 21.25 5.37 -16.52
CA ARG A 56 21.73 5.44 -17.90
C ARG A 56 22.59 6.68 -18.17
N VAL A 57 22.14 7.83 -17.71
CA VAL A 57 22.84 9.10 -17.94
C VAL A 57 24.17 9.15 -17.18
N ASN A 58 24.20 8.65 -15.94
CA ASN A 58 25.39 8.69 -15.09
C ASN A 58 26.28 7.45 -15.18
N GLY A 59 25.91 6.43 -15.97
CA GLY A 59 26.72 5.24 -16.20
C GLY A 59 26.79 4.23 -15.04
N GLY A 60 25.97 4.42 -13.97
CA GLY A 60 26.02 3.61 -12.74
C GLY A 60 25.37 2.21 -12.85
N TRP A 61 24.83 1.84 -14.01
CA TRP A 61 24.07 0.60 -14.18
C TRP A 61 24.88 -0.67 -13.95
N ARG A 62 26.18 -0.67 -14.29
CA ARG A 62 27.06 -1.83 -14.07
C ARG A 62 27.29 -2.11 -12.59
N TYR A 63 27.51 -1.05 -11.81
CA TYR A 63 27.65 -1.16 -10.36
C TYR A 63 26.35 -1.65 -9.72
N ARG A 64 25.22 -1.09 -10.13
CA ARG A 64 23.91 -1.53 -9.63
C ARG A 64 23.61 -3.00 -9.94
N MET A 65 23.98 -3.45 -11.14
CA MET A 65 23.87 -4.86 -11.51
C MET A 65 24.78 -5.76 -10.63
N ALA A 66 25.99 -5.32 -10.33
CA ALA A 66 26.90 -6.05 -9.44
C ALA A 66 26.31 -6.19 -8.01
N MET A 67 25.70 -5.12 -7.46
CA MET A 67 25.02 -5.16 -6.17
C MET A 67 23.86 -6.16 -6.15
N ILE A 68 23.01 -6.14 -7.18
CA ILE A 68 21.89 -7.09 -7.32
C ILE A 68 22.41 -8.53 -7.42
N THR A 69 23.48 -8.74 -8.19
CA THR A 69 24.10 -10.08 -8.36
C THR A 69 24.69 -10.58 -7.04
N ASP A 70 25.38 -9.74 -6.27
CA ASP A 70 25.90 -10.10 -4.95
C ASP A 70 24.76 -10.49 -3.99
N ARG A 71 23.67 -9.73 -3.97
CA ARG A 71 22.51 -10.05 -3.15
C ARG A 71 21.83 -11.36 -3.56
N LEU A 72 21.76 -11.65 -4.87
CA LEU A 72 21.29 -12.94 -5.38
C LEU A 72 22.18 -14.09 -4.92
N GLY A 73 23.51 -13.88 -4.90
CA GLY A 73 24.47 -14.83 -4.36
C GLY A 73 24.21 -15.15 -2.88
N ARG A 74 24.02 -14.13 -2.06
CA ARG A 74 23.66 -14.30 -0.62
C ARG A 74 22.31 -15.02 -0.43
N LEU A 75 21.34 -14.73 -1.29
CA LEU A 75 20.05 -15.45 -1.27
C LEU A 75 20.21 -16.92 -1.63
N TYR A 76 21.07 -17.23 -2.60
CA TYR A 76 21.41 -18.60 -2.95
C TYR A 76 22.03 -19.35 -1.77
N GLU A 77 23.01 -18.76 -1.09
CA GLU A 77 23.65 -19.37 0.09
C GLU A 77 22.63 -19.67 1.21
N ILE A 78 21.77 -18.70 1.54
CA ILE A 78 20.71 -18.91 2.55
C ILE A 78 19.77 -20.05 2.11
N ARG A 79 19.40 -20.10 0.84
CA ARG A 79 18.53 -21.16 0.30
C ARG A 79 19.22 -22.52 0.33
N PHE A 80 20.48 -22.58 -0.01
CA PHE A 80 21.30 -23.79 0.07
C PHE A 80 21.35 -24.33 1.49
N ASP A 81 21.65 -23.48 2.47
CA ASP A 81 21.63 -23.81 3.89
C ASP A 81 20.28 -24.36 4.37
N ILE A 82 19.17 -23.74 3.92
CA ILE A 82 17.81 -24.22 4.23
C ILE A 82 17.63 -25.63 3.69
N TYR A 83 18.00 -25.89 2.43
CA TYR A 83 17.86 -27.21 1.83
C TYR A 83 18.72 -28.26 2.50
N GLN A 84 19.97 -27.96 2.80
CA GLN A 84 20.84 -28.89 3.55
C GLN A 84 20.20 -29.30 4.88
N LYS A 85 19.72 -28.31 5.66
CA LYS A 85 19.06 -28.58 6.94
C LYS A 85 17.74 -29.36 6.78
N LYS A 86 16.94 -29.05 5.76
CA LYS A 86 15.70 -29.80 5.45
C LYS A 86 16.00 -31.25 5.07
N PHE A 87 16.98 -31.47 4.21
CA PHE A 87 17.36 -32.84 3.82
C PHE A 87 17.94 -33.62 4.99
N PHE A 88 18.77 -32.98 5.80
CA PHE A 88 19.30 -33.61 7.01
C PHE A 88 18.19 -33.97 8.00
N MET A 89 17.22 -33.07 8.21
CA MET A 89 16.07 -33.34 9.06
C MET A 89 15.22 -34.50 8.51
N LYS A 90 14.99 -34.53 7.19
CA LYS A 90 14.27 -35.62 6.52
C LYS A 90 15.01 -36.96 6.66
N PHE A 91 16.32 -36.96 6.45
CA PHE A 91 17.18 -38.13 6.66
C PHE A 91 17.05 -38.62 8.10
N LEU A 92 17.20 -37.75 9.06
CA LEU A 92 17.17 -38.08 10.48
C LEU A 92 15.80 -38.65 10.90
N ASN A 93 14.72 -38.01 10.44
CA ASN A 93 13.38 -38.49 10.68
C ASN A 93 13.15 -39.90 10.11
N ASN A 94 13.54 -40.15 8.86
CA ASN A 94 13.45 -41.45 8.23
C ASN A 94 14.32 -42.48 8.93
N PHE A 95 15.55 -42.11 9.31
CA PHE A 95 16.47 -43.00 10.02
C PHE A 95 15.91 -43.45 11.36
N ILE A 96 15.39 -42.53 12.18
CA ILE A 96 14.78 -42.86 13.48
C ILE A 96 13.54 -43.74 13.28
N THR A 97 12.73 -43.45 12.26
CA THR A 97 11.56 -44.26 11.93
C THR A 97 11.93 -45.71 11.57
N GLN A 98 13.06 -45.92 10.88
CA GLN A 98 13.54 -47.27 10.53
C GLN A 98 14.28 -47.97 11.67
N LEU A 99 14.85 -47.23 12.62
CA LEU A 99 15.49 -47.80 13.78
C LEU A 99 14.49 -48.61 14.66
N THR A 100 13.25 -48.18 14.75
CA THR A 100 12.24 -48.88 15.56
C THR A 100 11.99 -50.28 15.05
N PRO A 101 11.64 -50.55 13.77
CA PRO A 101 11.57 -51.93 13.24
C PRO A 101 12.84 -52.74 13.46
N PHE A 102 13.99 -52.11 13.29
CA PHE A 102 15.28 -52.81 13.53
C PHE A 102 15.38 -53.33 14.97
N PHE A 103 15.05 -52.50 15.98
CA PHE A 103 15.03 -52.92 17.38
C PHE A 103 13.95 -53.98 17.66
N PHE A 104 12.78 -53.88 17.01
CA PHE A 104 11.75 -54.87 17.14
C PHE A 104 12.24 -56.25 16.64
N PHE A 105 12.87 -56.33 15.48
CA PHE A 105 13.39 -57.57 14.94
C PHE A 105 14.58 -58.08 15.74
N SER A 106 15.52 -57.22 16.15
CA SER A 106 16.71 -57.62 16.87
C SER A 106 16.41 -58.08 18.30
N ILE A 107 15.77 -57.22 19.11
CA ILE A 107 15.46 -57.49 20.51
C ILE A 107 14.29 -58.42 20.59
N GLY A 108 13.22 -58.20 19.84
CA GLY A 108 12.05 -59.06 19.82
C GLY A 108 12.33 -60.45 19.31
N GLY A 109 13.13 -60.58 18.23
CA GLY A 109 13.59 -61.87 17.72
C GLY A 109 14.40 -62.65 18.77
N TYR A 110 15.31 -61.97 19.46
CA TYR A 110 16.06 -62.60 20.57
C TYR A 110 15.15 -63.11 21.71
N LEU A 111 14.14 -62.32 22.12
CA LEU A 111 13.19 -62.73 23.11
C LEU A 111 12.27 -63.87 22.64
N VAL A 112 11.96 -63.97 21.36
CA VAL A 112 11.24 -65.11 20.77
C VAL A 112 12.08 -66.39 20.85
N ILE A 113 13.41 -66.31 20.54
CA ILE A 113 14.32 -67.44 20.64
C ILE A 113 14.43 -67.94 22.09
N GLN A 114 14.39 -67.00 23.05
CA GLN A 114 14.34 -67.34 24.50
C GLN A 114 12.98 -67.86 25.01
N GLY A 115 11.96 -67.92 24.18
CA GLY A 115 10.62 -68.35 24.56
C GLY A 115 9.83 -67.39 25.41
N GLN A 116 10.31 -66.18 25.60
CA GLN A 116 9.64 -65.13 26.43
C GLN A 116 8.49 -64.46 25.69
N VAL A 117 8.50 -64.47 24.35
CA VAL A 117 7.48 -63.82 23.51
C VAL A 117 7.13 -64.75 22.36
N SER A 118 5.86 -64.83 21.94
CA SER A 118 5.47 -65.59 20.78
C SER A 118 5.76 -64.82 19.48
N LEU A 119 6.06 -65.52 18.41
CA LEU A 119 6.28 -64.92 17.06
C LEU A 119 5.04 -64.09 16.63
N GLY A 120 3.82 -64.60 16.92
CA GLY A 120 2.58 -63.88 16.63
C GLY A 120 2.44 -62.53 17.38
N ALA A 121 2.92 -62.47 18.65
CA ALA A 121 2.91 -61.25 19.42
C ALA A 121 3.94 -60.21 18.86
N LEU A 122 5.09 -60.66 18.36
CA LEU A 122 6.08 -59.81 17.72
C LEU A 122 5.53 -59.16 16.43
N VAL A 123 4.88 -59.98 15.57
CA VAL A 123 4.29 -59.51 14.32
C VAL A 123 3.14 -58.56 14.57
N ALA A 124 2.27 -58.85 15.56
CA ALA A 124 1.17 -57.99 15.93
C ALA A 124 1.67 -56.61 16.48
N ALA A 125 2.74 -56.62 17.31
CA ALA A 125 3.33 -55.40 17.82
C ALA A 125 3.97 -54.54 16.69
N LEU A 126 4.59 -55.16 15.71
CA LEU A 126 5.14 -54.49 14.57
C LEU A 126 4.07 -53.86 13.67
N ALA A 127 2.95 -54.58 13.45
CA ALA A 127 1.78 -54.06 12.73
C ALA A 127 1.18 -52.82 13.44
N ALA A 128 0.95 -52.92 14.75
CA ALA A 128 0.45 -51.81 15.57
C ALA A 128 1.40 -50.58 15.53
N TYR A 129 2.72 -50.78 15.56
CA TYR A 129 3.67 -49.70 15.41
C TYR A 129 3.56 -49.03 14.03
N LYS A 130 3.40 -49.82 12.97
CA LYS A 130 3.27 -49.32 11.60
C LYS A 130 2.01 -48.45 11.46
N ASP A 131 0.90 -48.84 12.07
CA ASP A 131 -0.34 -48.06 12.08
C ASP A 131 -0.19 -46.77 12.89
N LEU A 132 0.59 -46.77 13.98
CA LEU A 132 0.86 -45.57 14.78
C LEU A 132 1.80 -44.58 14.10
N SER A 133 2.66 -45.05 13.23
CA SER A 133 3.70 -44.22 12.55
C SER A 133 3.10 -43.14 11.64
N SER A 134 2.01 -43.43 10.94
CA SER A 134 1.35 -42.47 10.01
C SER A 134 0.70 -41.30 10.79
N PRO A 135 -0.19 -41.52 11.79
CA PRO A 135 -0.75 -40.43 12.59
C PRO A 135 0.30 -39.58 13.29
N TRP A 136 1.39 -40.21 13.77
CA TRP A 136 2.50 -39.47 14.38
C TRP A 136 3.20 -38.49 13.38
N LYS A 137 3.42 -38.94 12.17
CA LYS A 137 3.98 -38.11 11.11
C LYS A 137 3.04 -36.96 10.75
N GLU A 138 1.75 -37.24 10.62
CA GLU A 138 0.73 -36.19 10.36
C GLU A 138 0.70 -35.13 11.48
N LEU A 139 0.79 -35.56 12.74
CA LEU A 139 0.85 -34.65 13.88
C LEU A 139 2.08 -33.73 13.81
N LEU A 140 3.27 -34.28 13.46
CA LEU A 140 4.48 -33.50 13.30
C LEU A 140 4.38 -32.53 12.11
N ASP A 141 3.81 -32.95 11.01
CA ASP A 141 3.61 -32.10 9.84
C ASP A 141 2.62 -30.97 10.14
N TYR A 142 1.52 -31.26 10.86
CA TYR A 142 0.59 -30.25 11.34
C TYR A 142 1.24 -29.24 12.29
N TYR A 143 2.05 -29.72 13.24
CA TYR A 143 2.79 -28.84 14.13
C TYR A 143 3.72 -27.89 13.36
N ASN A 144 4.46 -28.40 12.36
CA ASN A 144 5.33 -27.60 11.53
C ASN A 144 4.56 -26.57 10.70
N GLN A 145 3.40 -26.93 10.15
CA GLN A 145 2.52 -26.00 9.44
C GLN A 145 1.97 -24.91 10.36
N SER A 146 1.55 -25.27 11.56
CA SER A 146 1.08 -24.32 12.57
C SER A 146 2.16 -23.28 12.92
N GLN A 147 3.41 -23.72 13.10
CA GLN A 147 4.54 -22.79 13.33
C GLN A 147 4.81 -21.87 12.15
N ASP A 148 4.69 -22.34 10.92
CA ASP A 148 4.86 -21.50 9.71
C ASP A 148 3.72 -20.48 9.60
N MET A 149 2.50 -20.88 9.88
CA MET A 149 1.32 -19.99 9.92
C MET A 149 1.43 -18.92 11.01
N GLN A 150 1.91 -19.29 12.20
CA GLN A 150 2.12 -18.35 13.28
C GLN A 150 3.13 -17.27 12.88
N LEU A 151 4.26 -17.65 12.27
CA LEU A 151 5.25 -16.70 11.77
C LEU A 151 4.70 -15.74 10.71
N ARG A 152 3.84 -16.25 9.83
CA ARG A 152 3.17 -15.41 8.82
C ARG A 152 2.19 -14.45 9.46
N TRP A 153 1.41 -14.94 10.42
CA TRP A 153 0.47 -14.12 11.18
C TRP A 153 1.17 -13.01 11.95
N GLU A 154 2.24 -13.32 12.70
CA GLU A 154 3.05 -12.34 13.41
C GLU A 154 3.59 -11.25 12.46
N THR A 155 4.07 -11.66 11.27
CA THR A 155 4.54 -10.71 10.25
C THR A 155 3.44 -9.82 9.71
N ILE A 156 2.21 -10.34 9.60
CA ILE A 156 1.03 -9.56 9.17
C ILE A 156 0.63 -8.61 10.31
N ALA A 157 0.51 -9.11 11.52
CA ALA A 157 0.13 -8.30 12.69
C ALA A 157 1.11 -7.15 12.94
N GLU A 158 2.42 -7.39 12.89
CA GLU A 158 3.45 -6.34 12.99
C GLU A 158 3.30 -5.24 11.94
N ARG A 159 2.77 -5.57 10.75
CA ARG A 159 2.63 -4.61 9.65
C ARG A 159 1.33 -3.84 9.68
N PHE A 160 0.25 -4.49 10.04
CA PHE A 160 -1.11 -3.92 9.99
C PHE A 160 -1.58 -3.36 11.33
N ALA A 161 -0.88 -3.66 12.41
CA ALA A 161 -1.15 -3.09 13.73
C ALA A 161 0.16 -2.62 14.39
N PRO A 162 0.93 -1.70 13.75
CA PRO A 162 2.11 -1.14 14.39
C PRO A 162 1.71 -0.33 15.64
N ALA A 163 2.59 -0.32 16.63
CA ALA A 163 2.40 0.52 17.81
C ALA A 163 2.34 2.00 17.41
N GLY A 164 1.44 2.76 18.02
CA GLY A 164 1.29 4.21 17.78
C GLY A 164 0.40 4.56 16.58
N MET A 165 -0.38 3.63 16.06
CA MET A 165 -1.47 3.95 15.14
C MET A 165 -2.48 4.90 15.81
N ILE A 166 -3.02 5.82 15.02
CA ILE A 166 -4.14 6.67 15.45
C ILE A 166 -5.37 5.79 15.62
N ASP A 167 -6.16 6.05 16.64
CA ASP A 167 -7.40 5.31 16.93
C ASP A 167 -8.36 5.35 15.73
N GLU A 168 -9.01 4.23 15.46
CA GLU A 168 -9.86 4.02 14.29
C GLU A 168 -11.06 5.00 14.27
N ASP A 169 -11.60 5.34 15.41
CA ASP A 169 -12.69 6.31 15.59
C ASP A 169 -12.35 7.73 15.07
N LYS A 170 -11.06 8.06 14.96
CA LYS A 170 -10.59 9.35 14.43
C LYS A 170 -10.47 9.37 12.89
N PHE A 171 -10.66 8.22 12.24
CA PHE A 171 -10.60 8.09 10.79
C PHE A 171 -11.90 7.61 10.16
N TYR A 172 -12.61 6.73 10.87
CA TYR A 172 -13.77 6.04 10.31
C TYR A 172 -15.01 6.93 10.35
N GLY A 173 -15.78 6.87 9.25
CA GLY A 173 -17.02 7.62 9.15
C GLY A 173 -16.81 9.12 8.96
N GLN A 174 -17.82 9.87 9.34
CA GLN A 174 -17.81 11.34 9.32
C GLN A 174 -17.85 11.85 10.74
N PRO A 175 -17.19 12.99 11.03
CA PRO A 175 -17.27 13.60 12.34
C PRO A 175 -18.69 14.13 12.60
N ASP A 176 -19.16 14.03 13.84
CA ASP A 176 -20.49 14.52 14.27
C ASP A 176 -20.66 16.02 14.01
N SER A 177 -19.56 16.75 14.01
CA SER A 177 -19.52 18.19 13.75
C SER A 177 -18.20 18.60 13.10
N LEU A 178 -18.24 19.71 12.34
CA LEU A 178 -17.08 20.33 11.73
C LEU A 178 -16.78 21.66 12.45
N PRO A 179 -16.17 21.65 13.64
CA PRO A 179 -15.84 22.85 14.38
C PRO A 179 -14.96 23.79 13.54
N ARG A 180 -15.08 25.09 13.79
CA ARG A 180 -14.12 26.05 13.26
C ARG A 180 -12.85 25.97 14.09
N LEU A 181 -11.71 25.97 13.40
CA LEU A 181 -10.40 26.00 14.04
C LEU A 181 -9.94 27.48 14.12
N ASP A 182 -10.64 28.26 14.95
CA ASP A 182 -10.34 29.66 15.11
C ASP A 182 -9.27 29.83 16.21
N GLY A 183 -8.26 30.64 15.95
CA GLY A 183 -7.20 30.92 16.89
C GLY A 183 -5.79 30.62 16.38
N ASP A 184 -4.82 30.90 17.23
CA ASP A 184 -3.42 30.71 16.94
C ASP A 184 -3.06 29.23 16.88
N VAL A 185 -2.08 28.88 16.03
CA VAL A 185 -1.48 27.53 16.03
C VAL A 185 -0.31 27.54 17.00
N VAL A 186 -0.43 26.73 18.05
CA VAL A 186 0.58 26.62 19.10
C VAL A 186 1.28 25.27 19.00
N LEU A 187 2.59 25.30 18.79
CA LEU A 187 3.47 24.14 18.90
C LEU A 187 4.14 24.19 20.29
N ASP A 188 4.13 23.10 21.03
CA ASP A 188 4.64 23.00 22.37
C ASP A 188 5.55 21.77 22.48
N GLY A 189 6.87 21.98 22.43
CA GLY A 189 7.88 20.94 22.52
C GLY A 189 7.82 19.87 21.43
N VAL A 190 7.43 20.23 20.21
CA VAL A 190 7.18 19.29 19.13
C VAL A 190 8.49 18.69 18.62
N THR A 191 8.61 17.37 18.74
CA THR A 191 9.74 16.60 18.22
C THR A 191 9.23 15.53 17.24
N VAL A 192 9.90 15.40 16.10
CA VAL A 192 9.64 14.37 15.09
C VAL A 192 10.93 13.61 14.84
N ARG A 193 10.85 12.28 14.83
CA ARG A 193 11.99 11.40 14.51
C ARG A 193 11.68 10.60 13.25
N ASP A 194 12.74 10.34 12.47
CA ASP A 194 12.68 9.42 11.33
C ASP A 194 12.60 7.94 11.78
N ALA A 195 12.52 7.02 10.81
CA ALA A 195 12.47 5.59 11.06
C ALA A 195 13.73 5.03 11.74
N ASP A 196 14.86 5.72 11.62
CA ASP A 196 16.15 5.37 12.22
C ASP A 196 16.33 5.99 13.63
N GLY A 197 15.36 6.80 14.06
CA GLY A 197 15.33 7.46 15.37
C GLY A 197 16.06 8.82 15.41
N ASN A 198 16.55 9.34 14.28
CA ASN A 198 17.17 10.66 14.23
C ASN A 198 16.10 11.75 14.32
N ALA A 199 16.41 12.84 15.01
CA ALA A 199 15.50 13.98 15.10
C ALA A 199 15.51 14.76 13.77
N VAL A 200 14.33 14.86 13.14
CA VAL A 200 14.08 15.73 11.99
C VAL A 200 13.62 17.11 12.48
N LEU A 201 12.73 17.13 13.49
CA LEU A 201 12.38 18.32 14.25
C LEU A 201 12.66 18.04 15.71
N GLU A 202 13.25 18.98 16.43
CA GLU A 202 13.60 18.81 17.84
C GLU A 202 13.13 19.99 18.66
N ASP A 203 12.26 19.71 19.64
CA ASP A 203 11.77 20.65 20.66
C ASP A 203 11.25 21.98 20.10
N ILE A 204 10.45 21.92 19.03
CA ILE A 204 9.90 23.10 18.40
C ILE A 204 8.78 23.68 19.26
N THR A 205 9.01 24.88 19.80
CA THR A 205 8.02 25.64 20.55
C THR A 205 7.81 26.99 19.86
N ALA A 206 6.59 27.21 19.37
CA ALA A 206 6.24 28.42 18.64
C ALA A 206 4.74 28.69 18.67
N THR A 207 4.37 29.96 18.56
CA THR A 207 2.98 30.39 18.35
C THR A 207 2.88 31.09 17.00
N LEU A 208 2.05 30.54 16.13
CA LEU A 208 1.76 31.10 14.82
C LEU A 208 0.41 31.85 14.89
N PRO A 209 0.41 33.19 14.84
CA PRO A 209 -0.80 33.96 15.01
C PRO A 209 -1.79 33.78 13.87
N ALA A 210 -3.07 33.64 14.21
CA ALA A 210 -4.14 33.50 13.24
C ALA A 210 -4.28 34.71 12.33
N GLY A 211 -4.74 34.50 11.11
CA GLY A 211 -5.01 35.55 10.13
C GLY A 211 -3.77 36.26 9.57
N ARG A 212 -2.58 35.72 9.78
CA ARG A 212 -1.32 36.22 9.22
C ARG A 212 -0.64 35.22 8.29
N SER A 213 0.05 35.75 7.29
CA SER A 213 0.99 34.94 6.48
C SER A 213 2.31 34.84 7.21
N ILE A 214 2.78 33.60 7.41
CA ILE A 214 4.00 33.32 8.17
C ILE A 214 4.97 32.57 7.25
N ALA A 215 6.18 33.11 7.10
CA ALA A 215 7.26 32.44 6.43
C ALA A 215 8.09 31.66 7.45
N ILE A 216 8.32 30.38 7.17
CA ILE A 216 9.09 29.50 8.06
C ILE A 216 10.38 29.13 7.31
N PRO A 217 11.49 29.83 7.57
CA PRO A 217 12.80 29.42 7.08
C PRO A 217 13.24 28.15 7.83
N ALA A 218 13.75 27.19 7.09
CA ALA A 218 14.31 25.96 7.67
C ALA A 218 15.58 25.58 6.91
N PRO A 219 16.55 24.91 7.55
CA PRO A 219 17.81 24.52 6.96
C PRO A 219 17.64 23.61 5.74
N SER A 220 16.62 22.75 5.76
CA SER A 220 16.37 21.79 4.68
C SER A 220 14.90 21.76 4.23
N ASP A 221 14.66 21.21 3.03
CA ASP A 221 13.29 20.92 2.55
C ASP A 221 12.61 19.82 3.38
N GLU A 222 13.38 18.94 3.99
CA GLU A 222 12.89 17.88 4.84
C GLU A 222 12.27 18.43 6.13
N ASP A 223 12.94 19.38 6.77
CA ASP A 223 12.46 20.04 7.99
C ASP A 223 11.12 20.77 7.73
N ARG A 224 11.04 21.51 6.59
CA ARG A 224 9.80 22.19 6.19
C ARG A 224 8.67 21.21 5.93
N ARG A 225 8.99 20.10 5.26
CA ARG A 225 8.01 19.05 4.98
C ARG A 225 7.54 18.38 6.25
N ALA A 226 8.46 18.02 7.15
CA ALA A 226 8.13 17.41 8.43
C ALA A 226 7.20 18.31 9.26
N LEU A 227 7.46 19.63 9.31
CA LEU A 227 6.59 20.56 10.00
C LEU A 227 5.19 20.62 9.36
N ALA A 228 5.10 20.70 8.03
CA ALA A 228 3.82 20.69 7.33
C ALA A 228 3.05 19.38 7.58
N GLN A 229 3.72 18.24 7.53
CA GLN A 229 3.13 16.92 7.78
C GLN A 229 2.61 16.76 9.20
N VAL A 230 3.31 17.30 10.19
CA VAL A 230 2.84 17.28 11.57
C VAL A 230 1.65 18.21 11.77
N MET A 231 1.64 19.39 11.12
CA MET A 231 0.50 20.33 11.17
C MET A 231 -0.75 19.79 10.47
N THR A 232 -0.61 18.88 9.51
CA THR A 232 -1.73 18.18 8.84
C THR A 232 -2.03 16.81 9.42
N ARG A 233 -1.28 16.41 10.45
CA ARG A 233 -1.34 15.10 11.08
C ARG A 233 -1.07 13.92 10.12
N GLU A 234 -0.35 14.15 9.02
CA GLU A 234 0.23 13.06 8.22
C GLU A 234 1.27 12.26 9.03
N THR A 235 2.01 12.98 9.87
CA THR A 235 2.98 12.40 10.80
C THR A 235 2.62 12.83 12.22
N MET A 236 2.60 11.86 13.14
CA MET A 236 2.41 12.17 14.56
C MET A 236 3.72 12.64 15.17
N PRO A 237 3.71 13.67 16.03
CA PRO A 237 4.89 14.05 16.77
C PRO A 237 5.29 12.91 17.71
N THR A 238 6.61 12.66 17.83
CA THR A 238 7.15 11.68 18.80
C THR A 238 6.96 12.18 20.23
N SER A 239 7.05 13.48 20.44
CA SER A 239 6.75 14.18 21.70
C SER A 239 6.25 15.59 21.42
N GLY A 240 5.66 16.22 22.44
CA GLY A 240 5.05 17.53 22.32
C GLY A 240 3.61 17.46 21.82
N ARG A 241 3.02 18.63 21.58
CA ARG A 241 1.63 18.73 21.11
C ARG A 241 1.44 19.95 20.23
N ILE A 242 0.41 19.86 19.37
CA ILE A 242 -0.02 20.97 18.51
C ILE A 242 -1.47 21.28 18.85
N ARG A 243 -1.77 22.57 19.00
CA ARG A 243 -3.13 23.06 19.21
C ARG A 243 -3.46 24.15 18.20
N ILE A 244 -4.72 24.21 17.81
CA ILE A 244 -5.27 25.28 16.98
C ILE A 244 -6.45 25.88 17.78
N GLY A 245 -6.26 27.06 18.32
CA GLY A 245 -7.18 27.63 19.32
C GLY A 245 -7.32 26.67 20.51
N ASP A 246 -8.54 26.28 20.83
CA ASP A 246 -8.85 25.36 21.94
C ASP A 246 -8.75 23.86 21.57
N HIS A 247 -8.52 23.53 20.30
CA HIS A 247 -8.51 22.17 19.82
C HIS A 247 -7.10 21.58 19.73
N ALA A 248 -6.86 20.46 20.40
CA ALA A 248 -5.63 19.67 20.18
C ALA A 248 -5.74 18.91 18.87
N LEU A 249 -4.73 19.04 18.01
CA LEU A 249 -4.73 18.46 16.67
C LEU A 249 -4.86 16.91 16.69
N ASN A 250 -4.26 16.29 17.71
CA ASN A 250 -4.28 14.84 17.87
C ASN A 250 -5.68 14.29 18.21
N ASP A 251 -6.56 15.12 18.78
CA ASP A 251 -7.90 14.70 19.22
C ASP A 251 -8.96 14.92 18.14
N LEU A 252 -8.62 15.63 17.06
CA LEU A 252 -9.55 15.90 15.97
C LEU A 252 -9.78 14.67 15.11
N HIS A 253 -11.00 14.51 14.60
CA HIS A 253 -11.30 13.56 13.54
C HIS A 253 -10.62 13.99 12.22
N GLN A 254 -10.15 13.03 11.40
CA GLN A 254 -9.46 13.35 10.13
C GLN A 254 -10.34 14.17 9.17
N GLY A 255 -11.64 13.96 9.18
CA GLY A 255 -12.60 14.74 8.40
C GLY A 255 -12.62 16.22 8.78
N VAL A 256 -12.37 16.59 10.04
CA VAL A 256 -12.25 17.99 10.49
C VAL A 256 -10.97 18.60 9.93
N ILE A 257 -9.85 17.88 10.02
CA ILE A 257 -8.57 18.33 9.47
C ILE A 257 -8.70 18.57 7.97
N ALA A 258 -9.23 17.60 7.22
CA ALA A 258 -9.45 17.72 5.79
C ALA A 258 -10.41 18.86 5.38
N ALA A 259 -11.34 19.21 6.26
CA ALA A 259 -12.29 20.30 6.01
C ALA A 259 -11.74 21.70 6.35
N ARG A 260 -10.73 21.80 7.22
CA ARG A 260 -10.28 23.07 7.81
C ARG A 260 -8.84 23.42 7.49
N ILE A 261 -8.00 22.44 7.13
CA ILE A 261 -6.57 22.65 6.85
C ILE A 261 -6.30 22.29 5.39
N GLY A 262 -6.01 23.30 4.58
CA GLY A 262 -5.54 23.09 3.21
C GLY A 262 -4.02 22.80 3.19
N HIS A 263 -3.61 21.73 2.50
CA HIS A 263 -2.21 21.40 2.33
C HIS A 263 -1.85 21.31 0.85
N ALA A 264 -0.92 22.16 0.42
CA ALA A 264 -0.36 22.13 -0.93
C ALA A 264 1.10 21.68 -0.86
N THR A 265 1.40 20.55 -1.48
CA THR A 265 2.75 19.99 -1.57
C THR A 265 3.45 20.47 -2.86
N SER A 266 4.79 20.52 -2.86
CA SER A 266 5.58 20.81 -4.07
C SER A 266 5.48 19.71 -5.13
N ARG A 267 5.07 18.50 -4.75
CA ARG A 267 4.90 17.33 -5.63
C ARG A 267 3.59 16.64 -5.28
N PRO A 268 2.44 17.16 -5.75
CA PRO A 268 1.15 16.52 -5.49
C PRO A 268 1.08 15.18 -6.20
N VAL A 269 0.41 14.22 -5.55
CA VAL A 269 0.08 12.93 -6.17
C VAL A 269 -1.09 13.16 -7.11
N MET A 270 -0.92 12.78 -8.37
CA MET A 270 -1.99 12.77 -9.36
C MET A 270 -2.54 11.34 -9.49
N PHE A 271 -3.82 11.17 -9.21
CA PHE A 271 -4.51 9.90 -9.36
C PHE A 271 -4.86 9.66 -10.83
N GLN A 272 -4.92 8.39 -11.21
CA GLN A 272 -5.34 8.01 -12.55
C GLN A 272 -6.81 8.42 -12.77
N GLY A 273 -7.07 9.17 -13.82
CA GLY A 273 -8.39 9.74 -14.14
C GLY A 273 -8.25 11.03 -14.93
N THR A 274 -9.36 11.79 -15.02
CA THR A 274 -9.36 13.09 -15.68
C THR A 274 -8.72 14.18 -14.81
N PHE A 275 -8.42 15.31 -15.41
CA PHE A 275 -7.97 16.50 -14.69
C PHE A 275 -9.05 16.99 -13.70
N GLY A 276 -10.33 16.98 -14.14
CA GLY A 276 -11.46 17.31 -13.29
C GLY A 276 -11.60 16.40 -12.07
N ASP A 277 -11.39 15.08 -12.23
CA ASP A 277 -11.46 14.13 -11.11
C ASP A 277 -10.43 14.47 -10.03
N ASN A 278 -9.22 14.83 -10.43
CA ASN A 278 -8.15 15.18 -9.48
C ASN A 278 -8.43 16.50 -8.75
N ILE A 279 -8.95 17.52 -9.44
CA ILE A 279 -9.24 18.82 -8.84
C ILE A 279 -10.46 18.74 -7.92
N MET A 280 -11.51 18.06 -8.36
CA MET A 280 -12.75 17.94 -7.61
C MET A 280 -12.68 16.90 -6.48
N MET A 281 -11.55 16.19 -6.32
CA MET A 281 -11.37 15.18 -5.27
C MET A 281 -11.62 15.76 -3.87
N ALA A 282 -11.17 16.98 -3.63
CA ALA A 282 -11.36 17.67 -2.35
C ALA A 282 -12.83 17.99 -2.01
N LEU A 283 -13.75 17.87 -2.97
CA LEU A 283 -15.19 18.06 -2.79
C LEU A 283 -15.96 16.75 -2.69
N LYS A 284 -15.29 15.60 -2.88
CA LYS A 284 -15.89 14.26 -2.88
C LYS A 284 -15.64 13.54 -1.55
N HIS A 285 -16.23 14.01 -0.45
CA HIS A 285 -16.01 13.43 0.87
C HIS A 285 -16.98 12.30 1.23
N GLN A 286 -18.23 12.43 0.83
CA GLN A 286 -19.30 11.46 1.05
C GLN A 286 -20.35 11.60 -0.03
N PRO A 287 -21.04 10.53 -0.38
CA PRO A 287 -22.14 10.64 -1.33
C PRO A 287 -23.32 11.38 -0.71
N HIS A 288 -23.98 12.19 -1.53
CA HIS A 288 -25.19 12.92 -1.14
C HIS A 288 -26.42 12.20 -1.70
N GLY A 289 -27.48 12.11 -0.92
CA GLY A 289 -28.76 11.56 -1.37
C GLY A 289 -28.98 10.08 -1.03
N SER A 290 -30.21 9.63 -1.25
CA SER A 290 -30.67 8.28 -0.99
C SER A 290 -30.42 7.40 -2.20
N GLY A 291 -29.74 6.33 -2.03
CA GLY A 291 -29.51 5.35 -3.10
C GLY A 291 -28.86 4.07 -2.60
N LYS A 292 -28.66 3.96 -1.29
CA LYS A 292 -28.10 2.74 -0.73
C LYS A 292 -29.14 1.61 -0.84
N ASP A 293 -28.87 0.66 -1.70
CA ASP A 293 -29.48 -0.65 -1.58
C ASP A 293 -29.08 -1.22 -0.21
N THR A 294 -30.07 -1.34 0.70
CA THR A 294 -29.82 -1.77 2.09
C THR A 294 -29.26 -3.19 2.16
N ALA A 295 -29.60 -4.04 1.18
CA ALA A 295 -29.04 -5.39 1.10
C ALA A 295 -27.57 -5.37 0.67
N PHE A 296 -27.23 -4.57 -0.33
CA PHE A 296 -25.85 -4.36 -0.79
C PHE A 296 -25.00 -3.75 0.33
N ALA A 297 -25.48 -2.70 1.00
CA ALA A 297 -24.76 -2.05 2.09
C ALA A 297 -24.47 -3.03 3.25
N ALA A 298 -25.45 -3.83 3.63
CA ALA A 298 -25.28 -4.84 4.70
C ALA A 298 -24.27 -5.94 4.31
N GLU A 299 -24.24 -6.34 3.04
CA GLU A 299 -23.28 -7.32 2.54
C GLU A 299 -21.86 -6.70 2.45
N ALA A 300 -21.75 -5.49 1.91
CA ALA A 300 -20.48 -4.78 1.79
C ALA A 300 -19.80 -4.59 3.16
N LEU A 301 -20.55 -4.11 4.15
CA LEU A 301 -20.05 -3.95 5.52
C LEU A 301 -19.61 -5.27 6.16
N ARG A 302 -20.37 -6.35 5.96
CA ARG A 302 -19.97 -7.69 6.45
C ARG A 302 -18.71 -8.22 5.77
N ALA A 303 -18.47 -7.83 4.51
CA ALA A 303 -17.28 -8.16 3.74
C ALA A 303 -16.09 -7.25 4.05
N GLY A 304 -16.26 -6.20 4.87
CA GLY A 304 -15.22 -5.20 5.13
C GLY A 304 -14.99 -4.23 3.96
N ASN A 305 -15.98 -4.06 3.09
CA ASN A 305 -15.96 -3.15 1.95
C ASN A 305 -16.72 -1.85 2.27
N SER A 306 -16.51 -0.81 1.45
CA SER A 306 -17.33 0.39 1.48
C SER A 306 -18.76 0.07 1.08
N ASP A 307 -19.72 0.64 1.78
CA ASP A 307 -21.15 0.60 1.45
C ASP A 307 -21.57 1.77 0.55
N ASP A 308 -20.66 2.63 0.16
CA ASP A 308 -20.91 3.77 -0.69
C ASP A 308 -20.91 3.37 -2.18
N MET A 309 -21.90 3.85 -2.92
CA MET A 309 -22.03 3.56 -4.34
C MET A 309 -21.26 4.60 -5.17
N LEU A 310 -20.52 4.13 -6.17
CA LEU A 310 -19.69 4.99 -7.03
C LEU A 310 -20.52 5.96 -7.89
N ASP A 311 -21.72 5.56 -8.30
CA ASP A 311 -22.66 6.32 -9.13
C ASP A 311 -23.55 7.29 -8.34
N ALA A 312 -23.38 7.33 -7.03
CA ALA A 312 -24.04 8.33 -6.19
C ALA A 312 -23.49 9.75 -6.44
N PRO A 313 -24.26 10.81 -6.16
CA PRO A 313 -23.75 12.18 -6.23
C PRO A 313 -22.68 12.43 -5.15
N TRP A 314 -21.43 12.61 -5.56
CA TRP A 314 -20.30 12.82 -4.65
C TRP A 314 -19.90 14.28 -4.44
N LEU A 315 -20.24 15.17 -5.38
CA LEU A 315 -19.80 16.56 -5.32
C LEU A 315 -20.57 17.35 -4.24
N ASP A 316 -19.84 17.89 -3.29
CA ASP A 316 -20.38 18.79 -2.27
C ASP A 316 -20.25 20.24 -2.75
N HIS A 317 -21.27 20.74 -3.43
CA HIS A 317 -21.35 22.12 -3.91
C HIS A 317 -21.27 23.14 -2.77
N GLY A 318 -21.85 22.82 -1.61
CA GLY A 318 -21.89 23.69 -0.45
C GLY A 318 -20.49 24.03 0.10
N ARG A 319 -19.53 23.13 -0.04
CA ARG A 319 -18.12 23.38 0.34
C ARG A 319 -17.45 24.44 -0.53
N ALA A 320 -17.80 24.49 -1.79
CA ALA A 320 -17.31 25.51 -2.71
C ALA A 320 -18.17 26.81 -2.65
N GLY A 321 -19.28 26.79 -1.92
CA GLY A 321 -20.26 27.88 -1.93
C GLY A 321 -21.04 27.99 -3.25
N ALA A 322 -21.07 26.90 -4.04
CA ALA A 322 -21.74 26.81 -5.32
C ALA A 322 -23.16 26.25 -5.13
N ALA A 323 -24.11 26.70 -5.97
CA ALA A 323 -25.46 26.20 -5.94
C ALA A 323 -25.66 24.92 -6.77
N ASP A 324 -24.91 24.77 -7.85
CA ASP A 324 -24.99 23.69 -8.85
C ASP A 324 -23.65 23.49 -9.57
N ASP A 325 -23.63 22.61 -10.55
CA ASP A 325 -22.42 22.27 -11.32
C ASP A 325 -21.90 23.46 -12.15
N ASP A 326 -22.78 24.34 -12.67
CA ASP A 326 -22.37 25.50 -13.46
C ASP A 326 -21.71 26.55 -12.55
N ALA A 327 -22.29 26.84 -11.38
CA ALA A 327 -21.70 27.72 -10.38
C ALA A 327 -20.37 27.16 -9.84
N LEU A 328 -20.26 25.85 -9.70
CA LEU A 328 -19.02 25.17 -9.31
C LEU A 328 -17.93 25.32 -10.38
N LEU A 329 -18.28 25.20 -11.65
CA LEU A 329 -17.37 25.41 -12.77
C LEU A 329 -16.88 26.87 -12.82
N ASP A 330 -17.78 27.83 -12.66
CA ASP A 330 -17.42 29.25 -12.61
C ASP A 330 -16.47 29.58 -11.44
N TRP A 331 -16.78 29.03 -10.27
CA TRP A 331 -15.90 29.16 -9.09
C TRP A 331 -14.50 28.59 -9.37
N TRP A 332 -14.43 27.42 -9.98
CA TRP A 332 -13.19 26.79 -10.35
C TRP A 332 -12.38 27.61 -11.39
N LEU A 333 -13.05 28.10 -12.44
CA LEU A 333 -12.42 28.98 -13.44
C LEU A 333 -11.89 30.28 -12.83
N ALA A 334 -12.62 30.84 -11.87
CA ALA A 334 -12.16 32.01 -11.13
C ALA A 334 -10.87 31.73 -10.31
N LEU A 335 -10.79 30.59 -9.63
CA LEU A 335 -9.58 30.16 -8.91
C LEU A 335 -8.38 29.99 -9.85
N VAL A 336 -8.59 29.32 -10.98
CA VAL A 336 -7.54 29.14 -12.00
C VAL A 336 -7.07 30.47 -12.60
N GLY A 337 -8.01 31.40 -12.79
CA GLY A 337 -7.75 32.78 -13.18
C GLY A 337 -6.89 33.51 -12.16
N GLY A 338 -7.28 33.42 -10.88
CA GLY A 338 -6.54 34.02 -9.78
C GLY A 338 -5.12 33.47 -9.60
N MET A 339 -4.89 32.20 -9.94
CA MET A 339 -3.57 31.57 -9.97
C MET A 339 -2.73 31.89 -11.22
N GLY A 340 -3.27 32.64 -12.20
CA GLY A 340 -2.60 32.96 -13.45
C GLY A 340 -2.44 31.75 -14.40
N SER A 341 -3.17 30.66 -14.19
CA SER A 341 -3.04 29.41 -14.96
C SER A 341 -3.99 29.33 -16.17
N SER A 342 -4.93 30.25 -16.30
CA SER A 342 -5.93 30.28 -17.40
C SER A 342 -5.32 30.19 -18.80
N PRO A 343 -4.23 30.93 -19.16
CA PRO A 343 -3.67 30.84 -20.51
C PRO A 343 -3.11 29.46 -20.83
N THR A 344 -2.55 28.79 -19.82
CA THR A 344 -1.97 27.44 -19.98
C THR A 344 -3.08 26.40 -20.16
N LEU A 345 -4.15 26.49 -19.39
CA LEU A 345 -5.31 25.61 -19.55
C LEU A 345 -6.04 25.84 -20.86
N PHE A 346 -6.25 27.09 -21.25
CA PHE A 346 -6.87 27.42 -22.51
C PHE A 346 -6.09 26.84 -23.70
N ARG A 347 -4.76 27.02 -23.72
CA ARG A 347 -3.92 26.43 -24.77
C ARG A 347 -4.03 24.92 -24.78
N ARG A 348 -3.94 24.26 -23.64
CA ARG A 348 -4.08 22.82 -23.55
C ARG A 348 -5.46 22.32 -24.02
N ALA A 349 -6.51 23.03 -23.67
CA ALA A 349 -7.87 22.71 -24.11
C ALA A 349 -8.03 22.83 -25.64
N THR A 350 -7.48 23.89 -26.23
CA THR A 350 -7.55 24.10 -27.69
C THR A 350 -6.67 23.17 -28.51
N GLU A 351 -5.62 22.59 -27.90
CA GLU A 351 -4.73 21.59 -28.52
C GLU A 351 -5.27 20.16 -28.40
N GLN A 352 -6.36 19.92 -27.63
CA GLN A 352 -6.92 18.59 -27.48
C GLN A 352 -7.65 18.13 -28.75
N ARG A 353 -7.42 16.87 -29.12
CA ARG A 353 -8.22 16.20 -30.14
C ARG A 353 -9.47 15.62 -29.50
N ILE A 354 -10.63 15.94 -30.06
CA ILE A 354 -11.93 15.48 -29.60
C ILE A 354 -12.40 14.38 -30.52
N ASP A 355 -12.81 13.26 -29.95
CA ASP A 355 -13.50 12.21 -30.67
C ASP A 355 -15.00 12.56 -30.73
N ALA A 356 -15.49 12.87 -31.92
CA ALA A 356 -16.88 13.23 -32.14
C ALA A 356 -17.87 12.09 -31.82
N ALA A 357 -17.43 10.83 -31.90
CA ALA A 357 -18.25 9.70 -31.55
C ALA A 357 -18.48 9.58 -30.04
N THR A 358 -17.47 9.96 -29.26
CA THR A 358 -17.52 9.92 -27.78
C THR A 358 -18.22 11.18 -27.21
N HIS A 359 -18.08 12.33 -27.89
CA HIS A 359 -18.63 13.64 -27.47
C HIS A 359 -19.42 14.34 -28.56
N PRO A 360 -20.56 13.78 -29.02
CA PRO A 360 -21.31 14.32 -30.16
C PRO A 360 -21.83 15.72 -29.92
N ASP A 361 -22.35 16.02 -28.74
CA ASP A 361 -22.89 17.35 -28.39
C ASP A 361 -21.81 18.43 -28.41
N LEU A 362 -20.61 18.11 -27.87
CA LEU A 362 -19.48 19.04 -27.90
C LEU A 362 -18.99 19.27 -29.32
N ALA A 363 -18.90 18.21 -30.14
CA ALA A 363 -18.52 18.31 -31.53
C ALA A 363 -19.49 19.21 -32.31
N GLN A 364 -20.81 19.05 -32.13
CA GLN A 364 -21.81 19.90 -32.77
C GLN A 364 -21.66 21.38 -32.32
N ARG A 365 -21.56 21.62 -31.02
CA ARG A 365 -21.34 22.98 -30.48
C ARG A 365 -20.09 23.67 -31.05
N LEU A 366 -19.01 22.93 -31.26
CA LEU A 366 -17.80 23.47 -31.88
C LEU A 366 -18.00 23.82 -33.37
N VAL A 367 -18.82 23.03 -34.07
CA VAL A 367 -19.17 23.35 -35.45
C VAL A 367 -20.04 24.62 -35.52
N ASP A 368 -21.05 24.73 -34.66
CA ASP A 368 -21.95 25.89 -34.59
C ASP A 368 -21.17 27.19 -34.23
N LEU A 369 -20.17 27.09 -33.35
CA LEU A 369 -19.33 28.22 -32.95
C LEU A 369 -18.48 28.82 -34.09
N ARG A 370 -18.26 28.11 -35.20
CA ARG A 370 -17.44 28.57 -36.33
C ARG A 370 -17.93 29.88 -36.94
N ALA A 371 -19.26 30.02 -37.08
CA ALA A 371 -19.84 31.23 -37.64
C ALA A 371 -19.62 32.46 -36.76
N ASP A 372 -19.76 32.27 -35.45
CA ASP A 372 -19.56 33.33 -34.45
C ASP A 372 -18.10 33.75 -34.37
N VAL A 373 -17.16 32.77 -34.41
CA VAL A 373 -15.72 33.05 -34.46
C VAL A 373 -15.32 33.81 -35.75
N ALA A 374 -15.86 33.41 -36.89
CA ALA A 374 -15.59 34.12 -38.15
C ALA A 374 -16.06 35.57 -38.08
N ALA A 375 -17.29 35.82 -37.61
CA ALA A 375 -17.83 37.17 -37.42
C ALA A 375 -17.01 38.01 -36.43
N ALA A 376 -16.57 37.40 -35.30
CA ALA A 376 -15.73 38.05 -34.31
C ALA A 376 -14.35 38.43 -34.88
N LEU A 377 -13.74 37.56 -35.69
CA LEU A 377 -12.46 37.85 -36.36
C LEU A 377 -12.57 39.00 -37.36
N GLU A 378 -13.64 39.08 -38.11
CA GLU A 378 -13.93 40.21 -39.02
C GLU A 378 -14.11 41.52 -38.24
N GLN A 379 -14.92 41.53 -37.19
CA GLN A 379 -15.13 42.69 -36.35
C GLN A 379 -13.86 43.20 -35.68
N ALA A 380 -12.92 42.31 -35.31
CA ALA A 380 -11.67 42.64 -34.68
C ALA A 380 -10.55 43.00 -35.71
N ASP A 381 -10.82 43.01 -36.99
CA ASP A 381 -9.80 43.19 -38.08
C ASP A 381 -8.66 42.16 -38.03
N LEU A 382 -8.97 40.96 -37.54
CA LEU A 382 -8.07 39.83 -37.39
C LEU A 382 -8.23 38.77 -38.50
N ALA A 383 -9.24 38.86 -39.35
CA ALA A 383 -9.53 37.85 -40.39
C ALA A 383 -8.32 37.62 -41.34
N ARG A 384 -7.49 38.65 -41.55
CA ARG A 384 -6.26 38.55 -42.40
C ARG A 384 -5.15 37.68 -41.75
N HIS A 385 -5.24 37.38 -40.46
CA HIS A 385 -4.27 36.58 -39.73
C HIS A 385 -4.73 35.13 -39.46
N ALA A 386 -5.94 34.76 -39.87
CA ALA A 386 -6.52 33.46 -39.67
C ALA A 386 -7.01 32.87 -41.00
N TYR A 387 -6.63 31.64 -41.26
CA TYR A 387 -7.20 30.84 -42.35
C TYR A 387 -8.38 30.02 -41.79
N LEU A 388 -9.57 30.44 -42.10
CA LEU A 388 -10.77 29.70 -41.73
C LEU A 388 -10.93 28.51 -42.66
N PHE A 389 -11.42 27.40 -42.11
CA PHE A 389 -11.72 26.21 -42.89
C PHE A 389 -12.80 26.52 -43.91
N SER A 390 -12.57 26.11 -45.15
CA SER A 390 -13.53 26.14 -46.24
C SER A 390 -13.31 24.92 -47.13
N GLU A 391 -14.39 24.22 -47.48
CA GLU A 391 -14.30 23.02 -48.32
C GLU A 391 -13.78 23.32 -49.73
N ASP A 392 -13.99 24.55 -50.21
CA ASP A 392 -13.63 24.98 -51.56
C ASP A 392 -12.28 25.72 -51.66
N THR A 393 -11.63 25.94 -50.55
CA THR A 393 -10.42 26.79 -50.52
C THR A 393 -9.24 26.08 -49.89
N TYR A 394 -8.15 25.99 -50.64
CA TYR A 394 -6.87 25.44 -50.13
C TYR A 394 -6.33 26.30 -49.00
N ASN A 395 -6.02 25.72 -47.88
CA ASN A 395 -5.38 26.39 -46.77
C ASN A 395 -3.84 26.27 -46.84
N PRO A 396 -3.15 27.38 -47.17
CA PRO A 396 -1.71 27.35 -47.34
C PRO A 396 -0.92 27.19 -46.01
N ALA A 397 -1.57 27.30 -44.88
CA ALA A 397 -0.96 27.10 -43.56
C ALA A 397 -0.91 25.61 -43.16
N LEU A 398 -1.58 24.71 -43.87
CA LEU A 398 -1.63 23.30 -43.60
C LEU A 398 -0.88 22.47 -44.65
N PRO A 399 -0.31 21.30 -44.25
CA PRO A 399 0.21 20.33 -45.22
C PRO A 399 -0.85 19.86 -46.20
N VAL A 400 -0.44 19.41 -47.38
CA VAL A 400 -1.37 18.89 -48.41
C VAL A 400 -2.23 17.77 -47.87
N ALA A 401 -1.71 16.86 -47.04
CA ALA A 401 -2.44 15.77 -46.46
C ALA A 401 -3.60 16.25 -45.56
N GLU A 402 -3.43 17.35 -44.82
CA GLU A 402 -4.45 17.91 -43.93
C GLU A 402 -5.47 18.77 -44.68
N ASN A 403 -5.18 19.16 -45.93
CA ASN A 403 -6.15 19.81 -46.82
C ASN A 403 -7.01 18.80 -47.58
N LEU A 404 -6.62 17.51 -47.58
CA LEU A 404 -7.34 16.46 -48.34
C LEU A 404 -8.20 15.52 -47.41
N LEU A 405 -8.06 15.65 -46.13
CA LEU A 405 -8.78 14.90 -45.11
C LEU A 405 -9.86 15.75 -44.44
#